data_6addae33f83d29d604620b8dee4a3805
#
_entry.id   6addae33f83d29d604620b8dee4a3805
#
_cell.length_a   1.000
_cell.length_b   1.000
_cell.length_c   1.000
_cell.angle_alpha   90.00
_cell.angle_beta   90.00
_cell.angle_gamma   90.00
#
_symmetry.space_group_name_H-M   'P 1'
#
loop_
_entity.id
_entity.type
_entity.pdbx_description
1 polymer ?
#
loop_
_entity_poly.entity_id
_entity_poly.type
_entity_poly.pdbx_seq_one_letter_code
_entity_poly.pdbx_strand_id
1 'polypeptide(L)'
;MSEVQTLVECPVIVGTAGHVDHGKSALIEALTGKNPDRLEVERRRGMTVELGFGELALPSGKIVGLVDVPGHAHYLRAMVQGATGIDVAVLVVSAVEGVMPQTREHVHVLELLGVTHMVVALTMCDLADAEMIELAELDVDDFLSGTVFAGAPIVPVSSKTGEGIDGLLAVLDEQVGVCWDTCRERAERSDGAPRLPIDRCFTIKGAGTVVTGTLHDAPVAVGDELVALPSRTVCRVRGIQVHGDTQQALPGQRVALNLVGDAVAALDRGEMLGVEGRFGQTLRFMMTFTYLGLSLIHISEPTRRS
;
A
#
# COMPACT_ATOMS: atom_id res chain seq x y z
N MET A 1 -28.17 -20.73 15.34
CA MET A 1 -27.56 -19.54 15.96
C MET A 1 -26.26 -19.35 15.23
N SER A 2 -26.21 -18.45 14.26
CA SER A 2 -24.98 -18.11 13.54
C SER A 2 -24.08 -17.32 14.48
N GLU A 3 -22.93 -17.89 14.82
CA GLU A 3 -21.86 -17.13 15.48
C GLU A 3 -21.55 -15.92 14.59
N VAL A 4 -21.83 -14.75 15.12
CA VAL A 4 -21.30 -13.49 14.55
C VAL A 4 -19.81 -13.55 14.80
N GLN A 5 -19.05 -13.97 13.79
CA GLN A 5 -17.60 -13.87 13.79
C GLN A 5 -17.26 -12.39 14.02
N THR A 6 -16.72 -12.08 15.20
CA THR A 6 -16.26 -10.73 15.49
C THR A 6 -15.03 -10.48 14.62
N LEU A 7 -15.20 -9.68 13.59
CA LEU A 7 -14.10 -9.27 12.70
C LEU A 7 -13.05 -8.53 13.54
N VAL A 8 -11.82 -8.98 13.48
CA VAL A 8 -10.69 -8.38 14.20
C VAL A 8 -9.92 -7.49 13.25
N GLU A 9 -9.86 -6.20 13.54
CA GLU A 9 -9.04 -5.25 12.79
C GLU A 9 -7.56 -5.58 12.93
N CYS A 10 -6.88 -5.72 11.79
CA CYS A 10 -5.48 -6.07 11.72
C CYS A 10 -4.65 -4.84 11.33
N PRO A 11 -3.55 -4.53 12.03
CA PRO A 11 -2.66 -3.45 11.65
C PRO A 11 -1.79 -3.78 10.43
N VAL A 12 -2.04 -4.89 9.74
CA VAL A 12 -1.31 -5.32 8.55
C VAL A 12 -1.88 -4.65 7.30
N ILE A 13 -0.99 -4.14 6.46
CA ILE A 13 -1.32 -3.56 5.17
C ILE A 13 -0.84 -4.50 4.06
N VAL A 14 -1.77 -4.90 3.20
CA VAL A 14 -1.51 -5.66 1.97
C VAL A 14 -1.44 -4.68 0.80
N GLY A 15 -0.37 -4.73 0.01
CA GLY A 15 -0.21 -3.86 -1.15
C GLY A 15 -0.03 -4.63 -2.45
N THR A 16 -0.66 -4.20 -3.54
CA THR A 16 -0.43 -4.77 -4.87
C THR A 16 0.83 -4.20 -5.52
N ALA A 17 1.49 -5.01 -6.33
CA ALA A 17 2.63 -4.60 -7.15
C ALA A 17 2.60 -5.38 -8.48
N GLY A 18 3.33 -4.93 -9.49
CA GLY A 18 3.42 -5.63 -10.77
C GLY A 18 3.19 -4.71 -11.98
N HIS A 19 3.39 -5.27 -13.17
CA HIS A 19 3.32 -4.53 -14.43
C HIS A 19 1.94 -3.92 -14.71
N VAL A 20 1.89 -2.86 -15.53
CA VAL A 20 0.62 -2.35 -16.08
C VAL A 20 -0.05 -3.47 -16.89
N ASP A 21 -1.37 -3.49 -16.93
CA ASP A 21 -2.20 -4.46 -17.66
C ASP A 21 -2.09 -5.94 -17.20
N HIS A 22 -1.32 -6.26 -16.15
CA HIS A 22 -1.31 -7.58 -15.52
C HIS A 22 -2.53 -7.88 -14.63
N GLY A 23 -3.55 -7.00 -14.63
CA GLY A 23 -4.84 -7.27 -13.99
C GLY A 23 -4.91 -6.94 -12.49
N LYS A 24 -4.06 -6.04 -11.96
CA LYS A 24 -4.08 -5.64 -10.54
C LYS A 24 -5.46 -5.18 -10.06
N SER A 25 -6.05 -4.18 -10.74
CA SER A 25 -7.38 -3.66 -10.36
C SER A 25 -8.49 -4.70 -10.50
N ALA A 26 -8.42 -5.57 -11.53
CA ALA A 26 -9.36 -6.67 -11.68
C ALA A 26 -9.22 -7.72 -10.57
N LEU A 27 -8.00 -7.98 -10.12
CA LEU A 27 -7.74 -8.86 -8.98
C LEU A 27 -8.31 -8.28 -7.69
N ILE A 28 -8.12 -6.99 -7.43
CA ILE A 28 -8.69 -6.31 -6.26
C ILE A 28 -10.22 -6.36 -6.29
N GLU A 29 -10.82 -6.13 -7.45
CA GLU A 29 -12.27 -6.24 -7.60
C GLU A 29 -12.76 -7.67 -7.31
N ALA A 30 -12.04 -8.69 -7.77
CA ALA A 30 -12.36 -10.09 -7.48
C ALA A 30 -12.22 -10.43 -5.99
N LEU A 31 -11.19 -9.90 -5.30
CA LEU A 31 -10.95 -10.13 -3.88
C LEU A 31 -11.92 -9.39 -2.96
N THR A 32 -12.33 -8.17 -3.33
CA THR A 32 -13.10 -7.27 -2.44
C THR A 32 -14.56 -7.10 -2.83
N GLY A 33 -14.92 -7.49 -4.05
CA GLY A 33 -16.24 -7.19 -4.65
C GLY A 33 -16.44 -5.70 -4.98
N LYS A 34 -15.39 -4.87 -4.88
CA LYS A 34 -15.46 -3.42 -5.11
C LYS A 34 -14.42 -3.02 -6.16
N ASN A 35 -14.85 -2.26 -7.16
CA ASN A 35 -13.92 -1.73 -8.16
C ASN A 35 -13.05 -0.63 -7.54
N PRO A 36 -11.71 -0.74 -7.55
CA PRO A 36 -10.81 0.25 -6.98
C PRO A 36 -10.72 1.53 -7.82
N ASP A 37 -11.00 1.47 -9.13
CA ASP A 37 -10.92 2.60 -10.05
C ASP A 37 -12.05 3.60 -9.81
N ARG A 38 -11.77 4.64 -9.04
CA ARG A 38 -12.74 5.67 -8.65
C ARG A 38 -12.85 6.80 -9.66
N LEU A 39 -11.76 7.11 -10.38
CA LEU A 39 -11.71 8.20 -11.32
C LEU A 39 -12.27 7.77 -12.69
N GLU A 40 -13.08 8.64 -13.31
CA GLU A 40 -13.60 8.40 -14.67
C GLU A 40 -12.48 8.25 -15.70
N VAL A 41 -11.33 8.90 -15.44
CA VAL A 41 -10.12 8.80 -16.27
C VAL A 41 -9.47 7.41 -16.15
N GLU A 42 -9.45 6.82 -14.97
CA GLU A 42 -8.93 5.47 -14.72
C GLU A 42 -9.79 4.43 -15.44
N ARG A 43 -11.11 4.52 -15.30
CA ARG A 43 -12.07 3.64 -16.00
C ARG A 43 -11.97 3.72 -17.52
N ARG A 44 -11.70 4.93 -18.07
CA ARG A 44 -11.55 5.12 -19.52
C ARG A 44 -10.21 4.63 -20.06
N ARG A 45 -9.16 4.68 -19.27
CA ARG A 45 -7.79 4.29 -19.65
C ARG A 45 -7.44 2.86 -19.25
N GLY A 46 -8.22 2.23 -18.37
CA GLY A 46 -7.97 0.89 -17.85
C GLY A 46 -6.70 0.81 -16.99
N MET A 47 -6.22 1.94 -16.44
CA MET A 47 -5.02 1.96 -15.62
C MET A 47 -5.21 2.84 -14.38
N THR A 48 -4.73 2.38 -13.23
CA THR A 48 -4.71 3.10 -11.97
C THR A 48 -3.68 4.24 -12.03
N VAL A 49 -4.12 5.45 -11.75
CA VAL A 49 -3.29 6.67 -11.77
C VAL A 49 -2.96 7.13 -10.36
N GLU A 50 -3.91 6.99 -9.44
CA GLU A 50 -3.77 7.31 -8.02
C GLU A 50 -3.78 6.04 -7.18
N LEU A 51 -3.27 6.14 -5.94
CA LEU A 51 -3.34 5.05 -4.97
C LEU A 51 -4.80 4.70 -4.67
N GLY A 52 -5.17 3.45 -4.92
CA GLY A 52 -6.42 2.87 -4.45
C GLY A 52 -6.29 2.43 -2.99
N PHE A 53 -7.35 2.58 -2.21
CA PHE A 53 -7.38 2.11 -0.83
C PHE A 53 -8.69 1.37 -0.59
N GLY A 54 -8.57 0.22 0.08
CA GLY A 54 -9.67 -0.65 0.39
C GLY A 54 -9.42 -1.45 1.65
N GLU A 55 -10.31 -2.38 1.90
CA GLU A 55 -10.26 -3.34 2.98
C GLU A 55 -10.46 -4.72 2.39
N LEU A 56 -9.73 -5.69 2.92
CA LEU A 56 -9.84 -7.08 2.53
C LEU A 56 -10.16 -7.91 3.78
N ALA A 57 -11.29 -8.61 3.73
CA ALA A 57 -11.64 -9.61 4.74
C ALA A 57 -10.97 -10.93 4.39
N LEU A 58 -10.22 -11.49 5.32
CA LEU A 58 -9.51 -12.76 5.17
C LEU A 58 -10.35 -13.93 5.74
N PRO A 59 -10.10 -15.17 5.32
CA PRO A 59 -10.82 -16.36 5.80
C PRO A 59 -10.81 -16.54 7.32
N SER A 60 -9.74 -16.11 7.99
CA SER A 60 -9.65 -16.13 9.47
C SER A 60 -10.55 -15.11 10.18
N GLY A 61 -11.24 -14.24 9.44
CA GLY A 61 -12.04 -13.14 9.99
C GLY A 61 -11.24 -11.87 10.28
N LYS A 62 -9.95 -11.82 9.97
CA LYS A 62 -9.15 -10.59 10.04
C LYS A 62 -9.52 -9.65 8.91
N ILE A 63 -9.53 -8.34 9.19
CA ILE A 63 -9.65 -7.30 8.17
C ILE A 63 -8.29 -6.62 8.04
N VAL A 64 -7.75 -6.59 6.83
CA VAL A 64 -6.48 -5.93 6.51
C VAL A 64 -6.71 -4.71 5.62
N GLY A 65 -5.86 -3.70 5.77
CA GLY A 65 -5.82 -2.59 4.83
C GLY A 65 -5.29 -3.05 3.47
N LEU A 66 -5.94 -2.63 2.38
CA LEU A 66 -5.51 -2.93 1.02
C LEU A 66 -5.09 -1.64 0.31
N VAL A 67 -3.90 -1.66 -0.30
CA VAL A 67 -3.36 -0.55 -1.08
C VAL A 67 -3.14 -1.00 -2.52
N ASP A 68 -3.87 -0.39 -3.46
CA ASP A 68 -3.63 -0.58 -4.89
C ASP A 68 -2.60 0.43 -5.37
N VAL A 69 -1.49 -0.09 -5.89
CA VAL A 69 -0.36 0.72 -6.32
C VAL A 69 -0.36 0.83 -7.85
N PRO A 70 -0.26 2.05 -8.41
CA PRO A 70 -0.22 2.23 -9.87
C PRO A 70 0.98 1.50 -10.48
N GLY A 71 0.74 0.78 -11.59
CA GLY A 71 1.75 -0.05 -12.26
C GLY A 71 2.71 0.69 -13.17
N HIS A 72 2.40 1.91 -13.58
CA HIS A 72 3.16 2.61 -14.61
C HIS A 72 4.36 3.39 -14.05
N ALA A 73 5.53 3.31 -14.72
CA ALA A 73 6.78 3.95 -14.30
C ALA A 73 6.67 5.46 -13.99
N HIS A 74 5.79 6.19 -14.70
CA HIS A 74 5.53 7.61 -14.43
C HIS A 74 4.94 7.87 -13.02
N TYR A 75 4.36 6.85 -12.40
CA TYR A 75 3.74 6.93 -11.07
C TYR A 75 4.59 6.30 -9.97
N LEU A 76 5.89 6.05 -10.23
CA LEU A 76 6.80 5.45 -9.26
C LEU A 76 6.82 6.21 -7.92
N ARG A 77 6.68 7.55 -7.93
CA ARG A 77 6.55 8.35 -6.70
C ARG A 77 5.28 8.02 -5.92
N ALA A 78 4.16 7.81 -6.62
CA ALA A 78 2.91 7.41 -5.98
C ALA A 78 3.04 5.97 -5.44
N MET A 79 3.71 5.09 -6.19
CA MET A 79 4.02 3.74 -5.73
C MET A 79 4.85 3.77 -4.44
N VAL A 80 5.97 4.49 -4.39
CA VAL A 80 6.80 4.60 -3.18
C VAL A 80 6.01 5.13 -1.99
N GLN A 81 5.16 6.15 -2.20
CA GLN A 81 4.29 6.68 -1.15
C GLN A 81 3.27 5.65 -0.65
N GLY A 82 2.69 4.85 -1.55
CA GLY A 82 1.73 3.81 -1.20
C GLY A 82 2.38 2.59 -0.58
N ALA A 83 3.57 2.23 -1.06
CA ALA A 83 4.32 1.08 -0.57
C ALA A 83 4.96 1.32 0.81
N THR A 84 5.08 2.59 1.23
CA THR A 84 5.51 2.91 2.59
C THR A 84 4.46 2.42 3.59
N GLY A 85 4.78 1.39 4.34
CA GLY A 85 3.88 0.76 5.31
C GLY A 85 3.18 -0.51 4.81
N ILE A 86 3.48 -1.00 3.60
CA ILE A 86 3.07 -2.34 3.17
C ILE A 86 3.83 -3.38 3.98
N ASP A 87 3.11 -4.33 4.55
CA ASP A 87 3.66 -5.45 5.31
C ASP A 87 3.71 -6.73 4.47
N VAL A 88 2.70 -6.95 3.64
CA VAL A 88 2.62 -8.09 2.70
C VAL A 88 2.37 -7.57 1.29
N ALA A 89 3.22 -7.93 0.34
CA ALA A 89 3.05 -7.57 -1.06
C ALA A 89 2.30 -8.67 -1.82
N VAL A 90 1.36 -8.29 -2.69
CA VAL A 90 0.78 -9.15 -3.73
C VAL A 90 1.40 -8.75 -5.06
N LEU A 91 2.36 -9.55 -5.51
CA LEU A 91 2.98 -9.35 -6.81
C LEU A 91 2.09 -9.98 -7.90
N VAL A 92 1.57 -9.13 -8.77
CA VAL A 92 0.64 -9.54 -9.84
C VAL A 92 1.43 -9.72 -11.14
N VAL A 93 1.46 -10.95 -11.66
CA VAL A 93 2.15 -11.31 -12.89
C VAL A 93 1.16 -12.03 -13.82
N SER A 94 1.15 -11.67 -15.10
CA SER A 94 0.33 -12.36 -16.10
C SER A 94 0.96 -13.70 -16.49
N ALA A 95 0.18 -14.78 -16.48
CA ALA A 95 0.61 -16.09 -16.96
C ALA A 95 0.99 -16.09 -18.47
N VAL A 96 0.48 -15.10 -19.22
CA VAL A 96 0.74 -14.96 -20.66
C VAL A 96 2.03 -14.20 -20.96
N GLU A 97 2.39 -13.21 -20.11
CA GLU A 97 3.52 -12.30 -20.36
C GLU A 97 4.73 -12.55 -19.47
N GLY A 98 4.56 -13.24 -18.33
CA GLY A 98 5.63 -13.52 -17.37
C GLY A 98 6.17 -12.27 -16.68
N VAL A 99 7.44 -12.29 -16.28
CA VAL A 99 8.11 -11.22 -15.53
C VAL A 99 8.52 -10.07 -16.46
N MET A 100 7.82 -8.97 -16.37
CA MET A 100 8.01 -7.77 -17.19
C MET A 100 8.93 -6.72 -16.49
N PRO A 101 9.48 -5.72 -17.21
CA PRO A 101 10.40 -4.74 -16.62
C PRO A 101 9.86 -4.04 -15.37
N GLN A 102 8.60 -3.62 -15.37
CA GLN A 102 7.98 -2.96 -14.22
C GLN A 102 7.77 -3.92 -13.04
N THR A 103 7.57 -5.22 -13.31
CA THR A 103 7.55 -6.25 -12.26
C THR A 103 8.86 -6.24 -11.48
N ARG A 104 10.00 -6.19 -12.20
CA ARG A 104 11.35 -6.12 -11.61
C ARG A 104 11.57 -4.83 -10.82
N GLU A 105 11.16 -3.68 -11.38
CA GLU A 105 11.25 -2.38 -10.72
C GLU A 105 10.45 -2.37 -9.41
N HIS A 106 9.23 -2.91 -9.42
CA HIS A 106 8.36 -2.95 -8.25
C HIS A 106 8.94 -3.84 -7.14
N VAL A 107 9.47 -5.01 -7.48
CA VAL A 107 10.11 -5.92 -6.51
C VAL A 107 11.30 -5.23 -5.84
N HIS A 108 12.18 -4.57 -6.59
CA HIS A 108 13.30 -3.84 -6.01
C HIS A 108 12.86 -2.67 -5.11
N VAL A 109 11.79 -1.96 -5.48
CA VAL A 109 11.26 -0.90 -4.61
C VAL A 109 10.72 -1.47 -3.30
N LEU A 110 10.00 -2.60 -3.35
CA LEU A 110 9.51 -3.28 -2.14
C LEU A 110 10.67 -3.74 -1.24
N GLU A 111 11.74 -4.30 -1.80
CA GLU A 111 12.95 -4.65 -1.05
C GLU A 111 13.56 -3.43 -0.35
N LEU A 112 13.74 -2.31 -1.07
CA LEU A 112 14.29 -1.07 -0.52
C LEU A 112 13.42 -0.47 0.59
N LEU A 113 12.11 -0.68 0.54
CA LEU A 113 11.17 -0.25 1.55
C LEU A 113 11.08 -1.21 2.75
N GLY A 114 11.83 -2.32 2.70
CA GLY A 114 11.91 -3.28 3.79
C GLY A 114 10.72 -4.23 3.88
N VAL A 115 9.93 -4.37 2.81
CA VAL A 115 8.89 -5.41 2.72
C VAL A 115 9.58 -6.77 2.66
N THR A 116 9.12 -7.72 3.46
CA THR A 116 9.74 -9.06 3.56
C THR A 116 8.78 -10.20 3.26
N HIS A 117 7.49 -9.93 3.18
CA HIS A 117 6.46 -10.93 2.89
C HIS A 117 5.82 -10.66 1.53
N MET A 118 5.72 -11.69 0.71
CA MET A 118 5.15 -11.60 -0.64
C MET A 118 4.33 -12.84 -0.97
N VAL A 119 3.24 -12.62 -1.70
CA VAL A 119 2.50 -13.65 -2.42
C VAL A 119 2.46 -13.26 -3.89
N VAL A 120 2.69 -14.19 -4.79
CA VAL A 120 2.55 -13.95 -6.23
C VAL A 120 1.18 -14.42 -6.69
N ALA A 121 0.40 -13.52 -7.26
CA ALA A 121 -0.82 -13.84 -7.98
C ALA A 121 -0.49 -13.95 -9.48
N LEU A 122 -0.46 -15.17 -10.00
CA LEU A 122 -0.26 -15.44 -11.41
C LEU A 122 -1.62 -15.33 -12.11
N THR A 123 -1.88 -14.19 -12.74
CA THR A 123 -3.19 -13.82 -13.30
C THR A 123 -3.38 -14.27 -14.74
N MET A 124 -4.61 -14.12 -15.25
CA MET A 124 -4.99 -14.45 -16.63
C MET A 124 -4.78 -15.93 -16.99
N CYS A 125 -4.89 -16.83 -16.01
CA CYS A 125 -4.77 -18.27 -16.27
C CYS A 125 -5.90 -18.81 -17.16
N ASP A 126 -7.01 -18.10 -17.28
CA ASP A 126 -8.07 -18.42 -18.25
C ASP A 126 -7.66 -18.17 -19.73
N LEU A 127 -6.54 -17.49 -19.96
CA LEU A 127 -5.99 -17.20 -21.29
C LEU A 127 -4.74 -18.02 -21.60
N ALA A 128 -4.22 -18.78 -20.64
CA ALA A 128 -3.00 -19.58 -20.75
C ALA A 128 -3.33 -21.07 -20.68
N ASP A 129 -2.56 -21.90 -21.38
CA ASP A 129 -2.60 -23.34 -21.19
C ASP A 129 -1.72 -23.77 -20.00
N ALA A 130 -1.77 -25.06 -19.65
CA ALA A 130 -1.04 -25.58 -18.49
C ALA A 130 0.49 -25.43 -18.63
N GLU A 131 1.02 -25.57 -19.86
CA GLU A 131 2.45 -25.41 -20.12
C GLU A 131 2.91 -23.95 -19.96
N MET A 132 2.10 -23.00 -20.43
CA MET A 132 2.35 -21.56 -20.24
C MET A 132 2.33 -21.18 -18.76
N ILE A 133 1.38 -21.72 -17.99
CA ILE A 133 1.29 -21.46 -16.54
C ILE A 133 2.55 -21.97 -15.85
N GLU A 134 2.98 -23.20 -16.12
CA GLU A 134 4.19 -23.79 -15.54
C GLU A 134 5.46 -22.99 -15.90
N LEU A 135 5.58 -22.55 -17.15
CA LEU A 135 6.69 -21.71 -17.58
C LEU A 135 6.71 -20.35 -16.89
N ALA A 136 5.54 -19.74 -16.70
CA ALA A 136 5.43 -18.47 -16.01
C ALA A 136 5.74 -18.59 -14.50
N GLU A 137 5.34 -19.70 -13.85
CA GLU A 137 5.74 -20.03 -12.47
C GLU A 137 7.25 -20.13 -12.33
N LEU A 138 7.91 -20.87 -13.26
CA LEU A 138 9.36 -21.00 -13.28
C LEU A 138 10.08 -19.66 -13.51
N ASP A 139 9.59 -18.81 -14.43
CA ASP A 139 10.16 -17.47 -14.69
C ASP A 139 10.08 -16.57 -13.46
N VAL A 140 8.97 -16.63 -12.74
CA VAL A 140 8.77 -15.90 -11.50
C VAL A 140 9.68 -16.41 -10.38
N ASP A 141 9.75 -17.73 -10.19
CA ASP A 141 10.59 -18.34 -9.15
C ASP A 141 12.08 -18.06 -9.41
N ASP A 142 12.56 -18.22 -10.66
CA ASP A 142 13.93 -17.87 -11.04
C ASP A 142 14.24 -16.40 -10.77
N PHE A 143 13.33 -15.51 -11.15
CA PHE A 143 13.50 -14.07 -10.89
C PHE A 143 13.56 -13.75 -9.40
N LEU A 144 12.67 -14.32 -8.57
CA LEU A 144 12.61 -14.04 -7.14
C LEU A 144 13.73 -14.72 -6.36
N SER A 145 14.35 -15.78 -6.89
CA SER A 145 15.42 -16.53 -6.21
C SER A 145 16.61 -15.67 -5.78
N GLY A 146 16.87 -14.57 -6.49
CA GLY A 146 17.92 -13.58 -6.18
C GLY A 146 17.50 -12.43 -5.28
N THR A 147 16.28 -12.46 -4.73
CA THR A 147 15.68 -11.38 -3.92
C THR A 147 15.38 -11.85 -2.50
N VAL A 148 14.97 -10.92 -1.62
CA VAL A 148 14.49 -11.26 -0.26
C VAL A 148 13.19 -12.07 -0.28
N PHE A 149 12.52 -12.16 -1.43
CA PHE A 149 11.26 -12.87 -1.64
C PHE A 149 11.45 -14.28 -2.20
N ALA A 150 12.66 -14.83 -2.17
CA ALA A 150 12.92 -16.20 -2.63
C ALA A 150 11.99 -17.20 -1.93
N GLY A 151 11.32 -18.05 -2.72
CA GLY A 151 10.35 -19.02 -2.22
C GLY A 151 8.98 -18.43 -1.85
N ALA A 152 8.66 -17.21 -2.30
CA ALA A 152 7.32 -16.65 -2.16
C ALA A 152 6.28 -17.56 -2.82
N PRO A 153 5.14 -17.85 -2.19
CA PRO A 153 4.11 -18.70 -2.78
C PRO A 153 3.54 -18.07 -4.05
N ILE A 154 3.40 -18.89 -5.09
CA ILE A 154 2.82 -18.52 -6.38
C ILE A 154 1.45 -19.18 -6.48
N VAL A 155 0.41 -18.39 -6.76
CA VAL A 155 -0.96 -18.88 -6.86
C VAL A 155 -1.53 -18.51 -8.22
N PRO A 156 -1.81 -19.49 -9.10
CA PRO A 156 -2.51 -19.27 -10.36
C PRO A 156 -3.96 -18.84 -10.11
N VAL A 157 -4.39 -17.75 -10.76
CA VAL A 157 -5.73 -17.18 -10.59
C VAL A 157 -6.31 -16.66 -11.90
N SER A 158 -7.61 -16.63 -11.98
CA SER A 158 -8.35 -15.85 -12.97
C SER A 158 -9.38 -14.94 -12.28
N SER A 159 -9.15 -13.64 -12.31
CA SER A 159 -10.11 -12.65 -11.81
C SER A 159 -11.43 -12.66 -12.59
N LYS A 160 -11.42 -13.19 -13.81
CA LYS A 160 -12.60 -13.27 -14.70
C LYS A 160 -13.49 -14.45 -14.37
N THR A 161 -12.92 -15.63 -14.11
CA THR A 161 -13.66 -16.85 -13.79
C THR A 161 -13.85 -17.06 -12.30
N GLY A 162 -13.05 -16.39 -11.46
CA GLY A 162 -12.98 -16.60 -10.02
C GLY A 162 -12.10 -17.78 -9.60
N GLU A 163 -11.51 -18.51 -10.57
CA GLU A 163 -10.64 -19.64 -10.29
C GLU A 163 -9.39 -19.20 -9.52
N GLY A 164 -8.99 -19.97 -8.49
CA GLY A 164 -7.83 -19.72 -7.65
C GLY A 164 -7.98 -18.59 -6.62
N ILE A 165 -9.04 -17.77 -6.64
CA ILE A 165 -9.22 -16.62 -5.74
C ILE A 165 -9.29 -17.05 -4.27
N ASP A 166 -10.05 -18.11 -3.94
CA ASP A 166 -10.13 -18.62 -2.58
C ASP A 166 -8.77 -19.16 -2.09
N GLY A 167 -7.99 -19.79 -2.99
CA GLY A 167 -6.62 -20.25 -2.71
C GLY A 167 -5.69 -19.07 -2.43
N LEU A 168 -5.78 -18.01 -3.21
CA LEU A 168 -5.01 -16.78 -2.99
C LEU A 168 -5.36 -16.13 -1.64
N LEU A 169 -6.65 -16.06 -1.28
CA LEU A 169 -7.09 -15.55 0.02
C LEU A 169 -6.55 -16.40 1.18
N ALA A 170 -6.52 -17.72 1.06
CA ALA A 170 -5.99 -18.61 2.08
C ALA A 170 -4.48 -18.41 2.27
N VAL A 171 -3.71 -18.30 1.18
CA VAL A 171 -2.26 -18.04 1.23
C VAL A 171 -1.96 -16.64 1.78
N LEU A 172 -2.76 -15.63 1.42
CA LEU A 172 -2.64 -14.28 1.99
C LEU A 172 -2.91 -14.28 3.49
N ASP A 173 -3.93 -15.01 3.96
CA ASP A 173 -4.25 -15.12 5.38
C ASP A 173 -3.11 -15.77 6.17
N GLU A 174 -2.44 -16.78 5.59
CA GLU A 174 -1.25 -17.39 6.17
C GLU A 174 -0.09 -16.39 6.27
N GLN A 175 0.24 -15.67 5.20
CA GLN A 175 1.31 -14.67 5.19
C GLN A 175 1.02 -13.50 6.15
N VAL A 176 -0.20 -13.04 6.21
CA VAL A 176 -0.66 -12.06 7.20
C VAL A 176 -0.50 -12.62 8.62
N GLY A 177 -0.81 -13.89 8.84
CA GLY A 177 -0.62 -14.57 10.12
C GLY A 177 0.84 -14.57 10.59
N VAL A 178 1.79 -14.79 9.67
CA VAL A 178 3.24 -14.78 9.99
C VAL A 178 3.71 -13.40 10.46
N CYS A 179 3.24 -12.32 9.84
CA CYS A 179 3.66 -10.97 10.21
C CYS A 179 2.78 -10.32 11.31
N TRP A 180 1.68 -10.97 11.70
CA TRP A 180 0.70 -10.42 12.62
C TRP A 180 1.29 -9.98 13.96
N ASP A 181 2.06 -10.85 14.61
CA ASP A 181 2.61 -10.54 15.94
C ASP A 181 3.59 -9.38 15.88
N THR A 182 4.46 -9.34 14.87
CA THR A 182 5.39 -8.23 14.65
C THR A 182 4.66 -6.90 14.38
N CYS A 183 3.61 -6.93 13.58
CA CYS A 183 2.80 -5.74 13.28
C CYS A 183 2.01 -5.30 14.51
N ARG A 184 1.47 -6.23 15.29
CA ARG A 184 0.79 -5.94 16.54
C ARG A 184 1.72 -5.34 17.58
N GLU A 185 2.90 -5.91 17.79
CA GLU A 185 3.91 -5.33 18.68
C GLU A 185 4.31 -3.92 18.24
N ARG A 186 4.46 -3.69 16.94
CA ARG A 186 4.70 -2.35 16.38
C ARG A 186 3.55 -1.39 16.69
N ALA A 187 2.31 -1.84 16.53
CA ALA A 187 1.12 -1.04 16.81
C ALA A 187 0.95 -0.73 18.32
N GLU A 188 1.37 -1.63 19.20
CA GLU A 188 1.29 -1.47 20.65
C GLU A 188 2.45 -0.64 21.24
N ARG A 189 3.52 -0.39 20.48
CA ARG A 189 4.64 0.47 20.92
C ARG A 189 4.15 1.90 21.11
N SER A 190 4.27 2.39 22.33
CA SER A 190 3.85 3.75 22.73
C SER A 190 5.01 4.69 23.07
N ASP A 191 6.25 4.25 22.88
CA ASP A 191 7.47 5.00 23.19
C ASP A 191 7.90 5.99 22.10
N GLY A 192 7.29 5.90 20.92
CA GLY A 192 7.47 6.78 19.79
C GLY A 192 6.57 8.03 19.81
N ALA A 193 6.83 8.96 18.91
CA ALA A 193 5.91 10.03 18.58
C ALA A 193 5.13 9.67 17.32
N PRO A 194 3.80 9.85 17.26
CA PRO A 194 3.02 9.53 16.08
C PRO A 194 3.51 10.34 14.88
N ARG A 195 3.52 9.68 13.74
CA ARG A 195 3.93 10.25 12.47
C ARG A 195 2.95 9.81 11.37
N LEU A 196 2.33 10.77 10.71
CA LEU A 196 1.40 10.52 9.62
C LEU A 196 1.83 11.33 8.39
N PRO A 197 2.51 10.73 7.40
CA PRO A 197 2.70 11.34 6.10
C PRO A 197 1.34 11.53 5.41
N ILE A 198 1.05 12.76 4.97
CA ILE A 198 -0.21 13.09 4.30
C ILE A 198 -0.11 12.70 2.84
N ASP A 199 -0.90 11.74 2.41
CA ASP A 199 -1.01 11.34 1.00
C ASP A 199 -2.21 11.96 0.27
N ARG A 200 -3.26 12.33 1.00
CA ARG A 200 -4.41 13.10 0.49
C ARG A 200 -4.86 14.11 1.51
N CYS A 201 -5.26 15.28 1.01
CA CYS A 201 -5.92 16.31 1.77
C CYS A 201 -7.14 16.78 1.00
N PHE A 202 -8.30 16.82 1.65
CA PHE A 202 -9.55 17.27 1.04
C PHE A 202 -10.51 17.85 2.08
N THR A 203 -11.40 18.70 1.60
CA THR A 203 -12.42 19.32 2.47
C THR A 203 -13.77 18.67 2.23
N ILE A 204 -14.40 18.21 3.30
CA ILE A 204 -15.77 17.66 3.29
C ILE A 204 -16.72 18.73 3.78
N LYS A 205 -17.78 19.01 3.00
CA LYS A 205 -18.82 19.98 3.37
C LYS A 205 -19.48 19.56 4.69
N GLY A 206 -19.37 20.40 5.70
CA GLY A 206 -19.92 20.14 7.05
C GLY A 206 -18.96 19.41 8.01
N ALA A 207 -17.97 18.68 7.52
CA ALA A 207 -16.97 18.01 8.36
C ALA A 207 -15.65 18.79 8.48
N GLY A 208 -15.28 19.60 7.48
CA GLY A 208 -14.02 20.34 7.47
C GLY A 208 -12.91 19.63 6.72
N THR A 209 -11.67 19.90 7.09
CA THR A 209 -10.49 19.33 6.44
C THR A 209 -10.23 17.90 6.93
N VAL A 210 -10.07 16.99 5.99
CA VAL A 210 -9.73 15.61 6.24
C VAL A 210 -8.42 15.31 5.53
N VAL A 211 -7.50 14.69 6.24
CA VAL A 211 -6.24 14.17 5.68
C VAL A 211 -6.20 12.66 5.82
N THR A 212 -5.55 11.99 4.87
CA THR A 212 -5.34 10.54 4.94
C THR A 212 -3.86 10.22 4.88
N GLY A 213 -3.50 9.10 5.50
CA GLY A 213 -2.13 8.59 5.54
C GLY A 213 -2.04 7.25 6.27
N THR A 214 -0.87 6.64 6.25
CA THR A 214 -0.55 5.51 7.12
C THR A 214 0.07 6.04 8.41
N LEU A 215 -0.50 5.66 9.56
CA LEU A 215 0.03 6.07 10.85
C LEU A 215 1.25 5.23 11.22
N HIS A 216 2.31 5.87 11.70
CA HIS A 216 3.55 5.23 12.12
C HIS A 216 3.87 5.57 13.58
N ASP A 217 4.68 4.72 14.18
CA ASP A 217 5.45 4.88 15.41
C ASP A 217 4.64 4.90 16.71
N ALA A 218 3.53 5.62 16.80
CA ALA A 218 2.67 5.66 18.00
C ALA A 218 1.19 5.89 17.65
N PRO A 219 0.26 5.53 18.54
CA PRO A 219 -1.16 5.76 18.34
C PRO A 219 -1.53 7.25 18.35
N VAL A 220 -2.67 7.57 17.71
CA VAL A 220 -3.30 8.90 17.73
C VAL A 220 -4.74 8.75 18.21
N ALA A 221 -5.18 9.61 19.11
CA ALA A 221 -6.54 9.64 19.63
C ALA A 221 -7.30 10.91 19.23
N VAL A 222 -8.62 10.84 19.29
CA VAL A 222 -9.47 12.01 19.13
C VAL A 222 -9.18 12.99 20.28
N GLY A 223 -8.92 14.24 19.93
CA GLY A 223 -8.53 15.31 20.85
C GLY A 223 -7.03 15.62 20.87
N ASP A 224 -6.20 14.75 20.31
CA ASP A 224 -4.76 14.98 20.23
C ASP A 224 -4.43 16.22 19.40
N GLU A 225 -3.37 16.92 19.82
CA GLU A 225 -2.81 18.06 19.11
C GLU A 225 -1.59 17.61 18.31
N LEU A 226 -1.59 17.90 17.03
CA LEU A 226 -0.55 17.55 16.07
C LEU A 226 -0.06 18.80 15.35
N VAL A 227 1.16 18.72 14.82
CA VAL A 227 1.75 19.78 14.00
C VAL A 227 2.07 19.21 12.63
N ALA A 228 1.62 19.89 11.58
CA ALA A 228 2.01 19.58 10.22
C ALA A 228 3.37 20.20 9.90
N LEU A 229 4.25 19.42 9.28
CA LEU A 229 5.57 19.85 8.82
C LEU A 229 5.65 19.69 7.29
N PRO A 230 6.21 20.66 6.58
CA PRO A 230 7.01 21.81 7.01
C PRO A 230 6.22 23.07 7.40
N SER A 231 4.91 23.15 7.15
CA SER A 231 4.11 24.37 7.34
C SER A 231 4.04 24.86 8.79
N ARG A 232 4.29 23.97 9.78
CA ARG A 232 4.13 24.21 11.23
C ARG A 232 2.68 24.54 11.61
N THR A 233 1.73 24.07 10.85
CA THR A 233 0.31 24.24 11.14
C THR A 233 -0.09 23.39 12.32
N VAL A 234 -0.51 24.00 13.40
CA VAL A 234 -1.07 23.31 14.58
C VAL A 234 -2.50 22.91 14.27
N CYS A 235 -2.82 21.66 14.53
CA CYS A 235 -4.14 21.10 14.31
C CYS A 235 -4.54 20.15 15.43
N ARG A 236 -5.84 20.03 15.67
CA ARG A 236 -6.41 19.07 16.64
C ARG A 236 -7.21 18.02 15.90
N VAL A 237 -7.08 16.79 16.33
CA VAL A 237 -7.85 15.64 15.79
C VAL A 237 -9.28 15.73 16.34
N ARG A 238 -10.25 15.97 15.45
CA ARG A 238 -11.68 16.02 15.76
C ARG A 238 -12.36 14.66 15.62
N GLY A 239 -11.87 13.84 14.71
CA GLY A 239 -12.42 12.52 14.43
C GLY A 239 -11.42 11.67 13.68
N ILE A 240 -11.54 10.37 13.83
CA ILE A 240 -10.66 9.36 13.24
C ILE A 240 -11.55 8.32 12.55
N GLN A 241 -11.18 7.95 11.32
CA GLN A 241 -11.75 6.81 10.61
C GLN A 241 -10.62 5.87 10.19
N VAL A 242 -10.79 4.60 10.52
CA VAL A 242 -9.94 3.50 10.06
C VAL A 242 -10.77 2.62 9.14
N HIS A 243 -11.57 1.71 9.66
CA HIS A 243 -12.60 0.92 8.93
C HIS A 243 -14.02 1.40 9.30
N GLY A 244 -14.14 2.58 9.83
CA GLY A 244 -15.31 3.24 10.41
C GLY A 244 -14.85 4.30 11.40
N ASP A 245 -15.79 4.90 12.10
CA ASP A 245 -15.47 5.90 13.14
C ASP A 245 -14.85 5.21 14.36
N THR A 246 -13.70 5.71 14.81
CA THR A 246 -13.00 5.21 16.01
C THR A 246 -12.51 6.36 16.87
N GLN A 247 -12.21 6.07 18.14
CA GLN A 247 -11.65 7.06 19.08
C GLN A 247 -10.13 7.10 19.04
N GLN A 248 -9.49 6.04 18.52
CA GLN A 248 -8.04 5.91 18.46
C GLN A 248 -7.63 5.14 17.20
N ALA A 249 -6.55 5.57 16.57
CA ALA A 249 -5.86 4.85 15.52
C ALA A 249 -4.52 4.30 16.02
N LEU A 250 -4.12 3.14 15.51
CA LEU A 250 -2.88 2.45 15.88
C LEU A 250 -1.84 2.57 14.76
N PRO A 251 -0.53 2.52 15.09
CA PRO A 251 0.54 2.44 14.09
C PRO A 251 0.32 1.25 13.15
N GLY A 252 0.62 1.47 11.87
CA GLY A 252 0.37 0.50 10.80
C GLY A 252 -1.01 0.64 10.15
N GLN A 253 -1.96 1.29 10.78
CA GLN A 253 -3.28 1.49 10.20
C GLN A 253 -3.29 2.63 9.17
N ARG A 254 -4.11 2.41 8.15
CA ARG A 254 -4.50 3.47 7.22
C ARG A 254 -5.63 4.29 7.84
N VAL A 255 -5.39 5.59 8.01
CA VAL A 255 -6.32 6.44 8.75
C VAL A 255 -6.76 7.67 7.95
N ALA A 256 -7.99 8.10 8.20
CA ALA A 256 -8.46 9.43 7.85
C ALA A 256 -8.66 10.23 9.12
N LEU A 257 -7.96 11.36 9.24
CA LEU A 257 -8.07 12.28 10.36
C LEU A 257 -8.86 13.51 9.94
N ASN A 258 -9.95 13.77 10.63
CA ASN A 258 -10.65 15.06 10.56
C ASN A 258 -9.95 16.04 11.49
N LEU A 259 -9.46 17.14 10.92
CA LEU A 259 -8.62 18.11 11.60
C LEU A 259 -9.34 19.45 11.76
N VAL A 260 -9.11 20.10 12.91
CA VAL A 260 -9.55 21.46 13.19
C VAL A 260 -8.37 22.32 13.63
N GLY A 261 -8.36 23.58 13.23
CA GLY A 261 -7.32 24.58 13.52
C GLY A 261 -7.37 25.72 12.52
N ASP A 262 -6.64 26.79 12.79
CA ASP A 262 -6.77 28.05 12.03
C ASP A 262 -6.29 27.94 10.57
N ALA A 263 -5.34 27.09 10.26
CA ALA A 263 -4.74 26.97 8.93
C ALA A 263 -4.85 25.57 8.32
N VAL A 264 -5.67 24.68 8.88
CA VAL A 264 -5.78 23.28 8.38
C VAL A 264 -6.27 23.18 6.94
N ALA A 265 -6.98 24.18 6.44
CA ALA A 265 -7.42 24.22 5.04
C ALA A 265 -6.28 24.46 4.04
N ALA A 266 -5.11 24.87 4.52
CA ALA A 266 -3.89 25.08 3.73
C ALA A 266 -2.93 23.89 3.74
N LEU A 267 -3.29 22.81 4.44
CA LEU A 267 -2.50 21.58 4.45
C LEU A 267 -2.47 20.95 3.08
N ASP A 268 -1.31 20.43 2.71
CA ASP A 268 -1.09 19.83 1.41
C ASP A 268 -0.58 18.39 1.50
N ARG A 269 -0.76 17.67 0.42
CA ARG A 269 -0.15 16.35 0.21
C ARG A 269 1.37 16.47 0.29
N GLY A 270 1.99 15.53 1.00
CA GLY A 270 3.45 15.47 1.21
C GLY A 270 3.92 16.12 2.49
N GLU A 271 3.05 16.83 3.22
CA GLU A 271 3.31 17.23 4.58
C GLU A 271 3.21 16.01 5.53
N MET A 272 3.74 16.17 6.73
CA MET A 272 3.73 15.12 7.75
C MET A 272 3.12 15.68 9.03
N LEU A 273 2.11 15.01 9.57
CA LEU A 273 1.62 15.27 10.94
C LEU A 273 2.50 14.55 11.95
N GLY A 274 2.80 15.26 13.04
CA GLY A 274 3.56 14.71 14.15
C GLY A 274 3.36 15.52 15.42
N VAL A 275 4.06 15.17 16.49
CA VAL A 275 4.04 15.91 17.76
C VAL A 275 5.05 17.04 17.71
N GLU A 276 4.67 18.20 18.26
CA GLU A 276 5.53 19.37 18.31
C GLU A 276 6.85 19.08 19.00
N GLY A 277 7.96 19.56 18.41
CA GLY A 277 9.31 19.41 18.96
C GLY A 277 9.94 18.03 18.80
N ARG A 278 9.18 17.01 18.31
CA ARG A 278 9.72 15.66 18.09
C ARG A 278 10.35 15.48 16.72
N PHE A 279 9.91 16.24 15.73
CA PHE A 279 10.40 16.20 14.37
C PHE A 279 10.91 17.57 13.95
N GLY A 280 11.97 17.59 13.14
CA GLY A 280 12.57 18.82 12.64
C GLY A 280 12.86 18.76 11.16
N GLN A 281 12.94 19.93 10.54
CA GLN A 281 13.42 20.05 9.17
C GLN A 281 14.96 20.08 9.17
N THR A 282 15.57 19.43 8.20
CA THR A 282 16.99 19.56 7.91
C THR A 282 17.21 19.91 6.44
N LEU A 283 18.16 20.80 6.19
CA LEU A 283 18.62 21.14 4.84
C LEU A 283 19.88 20.36 4.45
N ARG A 284 20.47 19.61 5.38
CA ARG A 284 21.68 18.82 5.16
C ARG A 284 21.57 17.47 5.83
N PHE A 285 21.84 16.43 5.08
CA PHE A 285 21.90 15.06 5.59
C PHE A 285 22.97 14.27 4.85
N MET A 286 23.48 13.24 5.49
CA MET A 286 24.31 12.22 4.85
C MET A 286 23.44 11.02 4.54
N MET A 287 23.63 10.42 3.37
CA MET A 287 22.92 9.21 2.97
C MET A 287 23.88 8.20 2.37
N THR A 288 23.55 6.93 2.50
CA THR A 288 24.14 5.88 1.68
C THR A 288 23.32 5.77 0.41
N PHE A 289 24.00 5.77 -0.73
CA PHE A 289 23.36 5.64 -2.04
C PHE A 289 23.68 4.26 -2.63
N THR A 290 22.65 3.50 -2.98
CA THR A 290 22.79 2.23 -3.70
C THR A 290 22.17 2.38 -5.09
N TYR A 291 22.99 2.14 -6.12
CA TYR A 291 22.53 2.16 -7.51
C TYR A 291 22.16 0.74 -7.94
N LEU A 292 20.90 0.55 -8.32
CA LEU A 292 20.37 -0.78 -8.66
C LEU A 292 20.66 -1.23 -10.10
N GLY A 293 21.28 -0.41 -10.93
CA GLY A 293 21.59 -0.77 -12.33
C GLY A 293 20.38 -0.93 -13.25
N LEU A 294 19.19 -0.61 -12.78
CA LEU A 294 17.95 -0.70 -13.54
C LEU A 294 17.94 0.38 -14.63
N SER A 295 18.15 -0.06 -15.87
CA SER A 295 17.97 0.70 -17.12
C SER A 295 18.48 2.16 -17.10
N LEU A 296 19.63 2.40 -17.72
CA LEU A 296 20.18 3.72 -18.03
C LEU A 296 19.29 4.57 -18.96
N ILE A 297 18.20 4.00 -19.49
CA ILE A 297 17.30 4.64 -20.45
C ILE A 297 16.49 5.80 -19.83
N HIS A 298 16.41 5.89 -18.50
CA HIS A 298 15.58 6.87 -17.81
C HIS A 298 16.37 7.88 -16.98
N ILE A 299 17.68 7.96 -17.11
CA ILE A 299 18.45 9.10 -16.61
C ILE A 299 18.18 10.24 -17.59
N SER A 300 17.13 11.01 -17.34
CA SER A 300 16.95 12.29 -18.02
C SER A 300 18.18 13.15 -17.73
N GLU A 301 18.84 13.61 -18.78
CA GLU A 301 19.91 14.60 -18.66
C GLU A 301 19.43 15.76 -17.77
N PRO A 302 20.28 16.24 -16.85
CA PRO A 302 19.93 17.39 -16.05
C PRO A 302 19.70 18.56 -17.01
N THR A 303 18.46 18.99 -17.14
CA THR A 303 18.12 20.22 -17.87
C THR A 303 18.88 21.36 -17.21
N ARG A 304 19.98 21.80 -17.82
CA ARG A 304 20.62 23.07 -17.49
C ARG A 304 19.57 24.16 -17.73
N ARG A 305 19.02 24.71 -16.65
CA ARG A 305 18.33 26.00 -16.74
C ARG A 305 19.41 27.05 -16.95
N SER A 306 19.41 27.62 -18.14
CA SER A 306 20.08 28.89 -18.49
C SER A 306 19.40 30.04 -17.75
#